data_798e3bcd38f2e0c7dd91f2e1cadd322f
#
_entry.id   798e3bcd38f2e0c7dd91f2e1cadd322f
#
_cell.length_a   1.000
_cell.length_b   1.000
_cell.length_c   1.000
_cell.angle_alpha   90.00
_cell.angle_beta   90.00
_cell.angle_gamma   90.00
#
_symmetry.space_group_name_H-M   'P 1'
#
loop_
_entity.id
_entity.type
_entity.pdbx_description
1 polymer ?
#
loop_
_entity_poly.entity_id
_entity_poly.type
_entity_poly.pdbx_seq_one_letter_code
_entity_poly.pdbx_strand_id
1 'polypeptide(L)'
;MRRQNNPERTALICATDLLARQDHSEVRLRQKLAVRKYPKEEIDDAIEKLKKYNYLNDERACGYQFDMMYQSNRYSMRQISAKLFTAGFKEELINKFKPEDYEEREERVAFHLLKAKYKNPTDIRKMQQFLYAKGFEYSIITSAVEKFQLDMENDNIER
;
A
#
# COMPACT_ATOMS: atom_id res chain seq x y z
N MET A 1 -22.58 10.48 14.78
CA MET A 1 -23.22 11.65 14.14
C MET A 1 -23.43 11.36 12.65
N ARG A 2 -24.70 11.20 12.25
CA ARG A 2 -25.08 11.05 10.83
C ARG A 2 -24.88 12.41 10.17
N ARG A 3 -23.90 12.54 9.26
CA ARG A 3 -23.78 13.73 8.42
C ARG A 3 -24.97 13.75 7.48
N GLN A 4 -25.87 14.69 7.71
CA GLN A 4 -27.01 14.99 6.85
C GLN A 4 -26.49 15.30 5.43
N ASN A 5 -27.07 14.64 4.41
CA ASN A 5 -26.92 15.05 3.02
C ASN A 5 -27.43 16.50 2.92
N ASN A 6 -26.51 17.45 2.80
CA ASN A 6 -26.87 18.81 2.45
C ASN A 6 -27.33 18.78 0.99
N PRO A 7 -28.58 19.11 0.67
CA PRO A 7 -29.12 19.03 -0.70
C PRO A 7 -28.43 19.96 -1.70
N GLU A 8 -27.59 20.89 -1.23
CA GLU A 8 -26.83 21.82 -2.07
C GLU A 8 -25.42 21.32 -2.46
N ARG A 9 -25.01 20.13 -1.96
CA ARG A 9 -23.65 19.63 -2.18
C ARG A 9 -23.58 18.66 -3.34
N THR A 10 -23.11 19.12 -4.50
CA THR A 10 -22.96 18.31 -5.70
C THR A 10 -21.88 17.22 -5.55
N ALA A 11 -21.96 16.17 -6.40
CA ALA A 11 -20.92 15.12 -6.46
C ALA A 11 -19.53 15.71 -6.73
N LEU A 12 -19.43 16.74 -7.56
CA LEU A 12 -18.17 17.42 -7.86
C LEU A 12 -17.56 18.07 -6.61
N ILE A 13 -18.34 18.82 -5.83
CA ILE A 13 -17.85 19.43 -4.59
C ILE A 13 -17.42 18.35 -3.60
N CYS A 14 -18.21 17.31 -3.45
CA CYS A 14 -17.86 16.19 -2.57
C CYS A 14 -16.57 15.49 -3.01
N ALA A 15 -16.41 15.23 -4.29
CA ALA A 15 -15.23 14.60 -4.87
C ALA A 15 -13.98 15.48 -4.69
N THR A 16 -14.08 16.77 -4.94
CA THR A 16 -13.00 17.75 -4.74
C THR A 16 -12.52 17.76 -3.28
N ASP A 17 -13.45 17.75 -2.32
CA ASP A 17 -13.12 17.71 -0.90
C ASP A 17 -12.46 16.37 -0.48
N LEU A 18 -12.83 15.26 -1.13
CA LEU A 18 -12.17 13.97 -0.90
C LEU A 18 -10.74 13.98 -1.41
N LEU A 19 -10.52 14.51 -2.63
CA LEU A 19 -9.20 14.61 -3.24
C LEU A 19 -8.29 15.62 -2.52
N ALA A 20 -8.84 16.69 -1.98
CA ALA A 20 -8.08 17.69 -1.20
C ALA A 20 -7.48 17.10 0.09
N ARG A 21 -8.04 16.01 0.61
CA ARG A 21 -7.54 15.33 1.81
C ARG A 21 -6.54 14.22 1.50
N GLN A 22 -6.76 13.53 0.40
CA GLN A 22 -5.96 12.38 -0.01
C GLN A 22 -6.24 12.05 -1.46
N ASP A 23 -5.19 11.73 -2.22
CA ASP A 23 -5.34 11.17 -3.55
C ASP A 23 -6.05 9.81 -3.51
N HIS A 24 -7.00 9.62 -4.42
CA HIS A 24 -7.76 8.38 -4.60
C HIS A 24 -7.66 7.91 -6.03
N SER A 25 -7.79 6.60 -6.26
CA SER A 25 -8.07 6.08 -7.61
C SER A 25 -9.46 6.51 -8.08
N GLU A 26 -9.66 6.55 -9.39
CA GLU A 26 -10.98 6.81 -9.98
C GLU A 26 -12.03 5.83 -9.43
N VAL A 27 -11.69 4.54 -9.40
CA VAL A 27 -12.59 3.49 -8.88
C VAL A 27 -12.99 3.77 -7.43
N ARG A 28 -12.02 4.12 -6.59
CA ARG A 28 -12.30 4.40 -5.17
C ARG A 28 -13.12 5.66 -4.97
N LEU A 29 -12.87 6.69 -5.77
CA LEU A 29 -13.64 7.94 -5.72
C LEU A 29 -15.09 7.72 -6.13
N ARG A 30 -15.32 6.98 -7.23
CA ARG A 30 -16.65 6.57 -7.69
C ARG A 30 -17.41 5.79 -6.60
N GLN A 31 -16.77 4.81 -5.98
CA GLN A 31 -17.38 4.06 -4.87
C GLN A 31 -17.78 4.96 -3.71
N LYS A 32 -16.91 5.90 -3.31
CA LYS A 32 -17.20 6.85 -2.24
C LYS A 32 -18.38 7.76 -2.54
N LEU A 33 -18.55 8.18 -3.78
CA LEU A 33 -19.67 8.99 -4.23
C LEU A 33 -20.96 8.17 -4.30
N ALA A 34 -20.90 6.94 -4.83
CA ALA A 34 -22.05 6.03 -4.89
C ALA A 34 -22.60 5.67 -3.50
N VAL A 35 -21.73 5.39 -2.53
CA VAL A 35 -22.12 5.16 -1.13
C VAL A 35 -22.85 6.37 -0.52
N ARG A 36 -22.56 7.59 -1.01
CA ARG A 36 -23.25 8.84 -0.63
C ARG A 36 -24.53 9.08 -1.41
N LYS A 37 -24.92 8.11 -2.26
CA LYS A 37 -26.16 8.11 -3.05
C LYS A 37 -26.24 9.22 -4.11
N TYR A 38 -25.11 9.69 -4.63
CA TYR A 38 -25.12 10.55 -5.83
C TYR A 38 -25.58 9.72 -7.04
N PRO A 39 -26.39 10.30 -7.95
CA PRO A 39 -26.77 9.66 -9.20
C PRO A 39 -25.55 9.33 -10.05
N LYS A 40 -25.65 8.24 -10.84
CA LYS A 40 -24.54 7.79 -11.67
C LYS A 40 -24.08 8.86 -12.68
N GLU A 41 -25.03 9.54 -13.30
CA GLU A 41 -24.77 10.61 -14.28
C GLU A 41 -23.99 11.77 -13.64
N GLU A 42 -24.36 12.15 -12.42
CA GLU A 42 -23.67 13.22 -11.69
C GLU A 42 -22.24 12.80 -11.25
N ILE A 43 -22.06 11.53 -10.92
CA ILE A 43 -20.74 10.96 -10.64
C ILE A 43 -19.88 10.99 -11.91
N ASP A 44 -20.41 10.54 -13.04
CA ASP A 44 -19.70 10.50 -14.32
C ASP A 44 -19.25 11.89 -14.75
N ASP A 45 -20.12 12.90 -14.66
CA ASP A 45 -19.80 14.30 -14.97
C ASP A 45 -18.71 14.87 -14.04
N ALA A 46 -18.79 14.55 -12.73
CA ALA A 46 -17.82 14.99 -11.77
C ALA A 46 -16.43 14.40 -12.04
N ILE A 47 -16.39 13.08 -12.30
CA ILE A 47 -15.14 12.35 -12.61
C ILE A 47 -14.50 12.89 -13.89
N GLU A 48 -15.29 13.11 -14.97
CA GLU A 48 -14.78 13.64 -16.23
C GLU A 48 -14.15 15.02 -16.05
N LYS A 49 -14.83 15.92 -15.33
CA LYS A 49 -14.30 17.25 -15.01
C LYS A 49 -13.00 17.18 -14.22
N LEU A 50 -12.93 16.36 -13.19
CA LEU A 50 -11.73 16.20 -12.35
C LEU A 50 -10.54 15.62 -13.13
N LYS A 51 -10.78 14.69 -14.05
CA LYS A 51 -9.75 14.17 -14.96
C LYS A 51 -9.29 15.23 -15.95
N LYS A 52 -10.22 15.97 -16.57
CA LYS A 52 -9.91 17.05 -17.53
C LYS A 52 -8.98 18.11 -16.94
N TYR A 53 -9.18 18.48 -15.70
CA TYR A 53 -8.36 19.45 -15.00
C TYR A 53 -7.20 18.83 -14.21
N ASN A 54 -6.94 17.54 -14.39
CA ASN A 54 -5.87 16.77 -13.74
C ASN A 54 -5.93 16.79 -12.19
N TYR A 55 -7.09 17.01 -11.62
CA TYR A 55 -7.30 16.84 -10.18
C TYR A 55 -7.39 15.35 -9.81
N LEU A 56 -7.98 14.53 -10.67
CA LEU A 56 -8.01 13.07 -10.58
C LEU A 56 -7.04 12.49 -11.60
N ASN A 57 -6.01 11.81 -11.10
CA ASN A 57 -4.98 11.19 -11.94
C ASN A 57 -4.48 9.91 -11.26
N ASP A 58 -4.89 8.76 -11.78
CA ASP A 58 -4.56 7.45 -11.21
C ASP A 58 -3.06 7.16 -11.27
N GLU A 59 -2.35 7.60 -12.30
CA GLU A 59 -0.90 7.39 -12.40
C GLU A 59 -0.16 8.13 -11.29
N ARG A 60 -0.46 9.42 -11.10
CA ARG A 60 0.12 10.22 -10.01
C ARG A 60 -0.23 9.63 -8.64
N ALA A 61 -1.50 9.30 -8.41
CA ALA A 61 -1.97 8.77 -7.13
C ALA A 61 -1.35 7.41 -6.81
N CYS A 62 -1.26 6.52 -7.80
CA CYS A 62 -0.64 5.20 -7.66
C CYS A 62 0.85 5.32 -7.36
N GLY A 63 1.58 6.14 -8.13
CA GLY A 63 3.01 6.37 -7.93
C GLY A 63 3.32 6.91 -6.54
N TYR A 64 2.61 7.94 -6.11
CA TYR A 64 2.78 8.50 -4.78
C TYR A 64 2.52 7.48 -3.66
N GLN A 65 1.42 6.72 -3.74
CA GLN A 65 1.11 5.70 -2.73
C GLN A 65 2.09 4.53 -2.77
N PHE A 66 2.56 4.14 -3.97
CA PHE A 66 3.62 3.14 -4.12
C PHE A 66 4.89 3.59 -3.41
N ASP A 67 5.39 4.79 -3.72
CA ASP A 67 6.63 5.33 -3.16
C ASP A 67 6.56 5.44 -1.63
N MET A 68 5.45 5.93 -1.09
CA MET A 68 5.24 6.02 0.35
C MET A 68 5.34 4.66 1.05
N MET A 69 4.73 3.62 0.48
CA MET A 69 4.81 2.26 1.04
C MET A 69 6.19 1.63 0.83
N TYR A 70 6.78 1.85 -0.34
CA TYR A 70 8.10 1.33 -0.70
C TYR A 70 9.19 1.87 0.22
N GLN A 71 9.21 3.19 0.44
CA GLN A 71 10.19 3.87 1.30
C GLN A 71 9.98 3.59 2.80
N SER A 72 8.77 3.24 3.21
CA SER A 72 8.48 2.95 4.62
C SER A 72 9.22 1.72 5.16
N ASN A 73 9.70 0.82 4.31
CA ASN A 73 10.34 -0.47 4.65
C ASN A 73 9.50 -1.35 5.60
N ARG A 74 8.15 -1.25 5.51
CA ARG A 74 7.21 -2.01 6.36
C ARG A 74 6.46 -3.10 5.60
N TYR A 75 6.50 -3.06 4.28
CA TYR A 75 5.70 -3.92 3.41
C TYR A 75 6.59 -4.65 2.41
N SER A 76 6.32 -5.94 2.19
CA SER A 76 6.85 -6.66 1.02
C SER A 76 6.28 -6.08 -0.27
N MET A 77 6.94 -6.33 -1.39
CA MET A 77 6.45 -5.92 -2.71
C MET A 77 5.06 -6.48 -3.00
N ARG A 78 4.81 -7.73 -2.61
CA ARG A 78 3.50 -8.36 -2.74
C ARG A 78 2.42 -7.64 -1.92
N GLN A 79 2.73 -7.22 -0.70
CA GLN A 79 1.79 -6.43 0.11
C GLN A 79 1.52 -5.05 -0.47
N ILE A 80 2.53 -4.37 -1.01
CA ILE A 80 2.36 -3.08 -1.69
C ILE A 80 1.40 -3.24 -2.87
N SER A 81 1.67 -4.22 -3.76
CA SER A 81 0.80 -4.49 -4.91
C SER A 81 -0.63 -4.82 -4.51
N ALA A 82 -0.83 -5.67 -3.50
CA ALA A 82 -2.15 -6.03 -3.01
C ALA A 82 -2.92 -4.83 -2.42
N LYS A 83 -2.24 -3.96 -1.68
CA LYS A 83 -2.85 -2.74 -1.11
C LYS A 83 -3.26 -1.76 -2.19
N LEU A 84 -2.44 -1.55 -3.21
CA LEU A 84 -2.75 -0.67 -4.33
C LEU A 84 -3.90 -1.23 -5.18
N PHE A 85 -3.91 -2.54 -5.43
CA PHE A 85 -5.02 -3.20 -6.10
C PHE A 85 -6.34 -3.03 -5.33
N THR A 86 -6.31 -3.24 -4.01
CA THR A 86 -7.46 -3.01 -3.12
C THR A 86 -7.89 -1.53 -3.10
N ALA A 87 -6.96 -0.60 -3.28
CA ALA A 87 -7.25 0.83 -3.42
C ALA A 87 -7.88 1.19 -4.78
N GLY A 88 -7.99 0.23 -5.71
CA GLY A 88 -8.68 0.36 -7.00
C GLY A 88 -7.78 0.76 -8.17
N PHE A 89 -6.46 0.64 -8.03
CA PHE A 89 -5.54 0.80 -9.15
C PHE A 89 -5.45 -0.47 -9.98
N LYS A 90 -5.26 -0.34 -11.29
CA LYS A 90 -5.10 -1.47 -12.21
C LYS A 90 -3.72 -2.11 -12.03
N GLU A 91 -3.66 -3.41 -12.23
CA GLU A 91 -2.42 -4.18 -12.08
C GLU A 91 -1.30 -3.69 -13.03
N GLU A 92 -1.65 -3.36 -14.28
CA GLU A 92 -0.69 -2.84 -15.25
C GLU A 92 -0.07 -1.53 -14.77
N LEU A 93 -0.86 -0.67 -14.12
CA LEU A 93 -0.39 0.59 -13.57
C LEU A 93 0.51 0.35 -12.35
N ILE A 94 0.16 -0.58 -11.47
CA ILE A 94 0.96 -0.94 -10.30
C ILE A 94 2.33 -1.49 -10.74
N ASN A 95 2.33 -2.38 -11.74
CA ASN A 95 3.55 -2.98 -12.27
C ASN A 95 4.49 -1.97 -12.92
N LYS A 96 3.97 -0.85 -13.45
CA LYS A 96 4.78 0.25 -14.00
C LYS A 96 5.72 0.89 -12.96
N PHE A 97 5.31 0.91 -11.69
CA PHE A 97 6.10 1.49 -10.59
C PHE A 97 7.00 0.46 -9.89
N LYS A 98 6.80 -0.82 -10.15
CA LYS A 98 7.59 -1.88 -9.54
C LYS A 98 8.99 -1.90 -10.13
N PRO A 99 10.07 -1.79 -9.31
CA PRO A 99 11.43 -1.94 -9.81
C PRO A 99 11.67 -3.31 -10.42
N GLU A 100 12.57 -3.40 -11.39
CA GLU A 100 12.98 -4.69 -11.97
C GLU A 100 13.74 -5.55 -10.96
N ASP A 101 14.58 -4.91 -10.14
CA ASP A 101 15.32 -5.55 -9.07
C ASP A 101 14.93 -4.95 -7.72
N TYR A 102 14.39 -5.77 -6.85
CA TYR A 102 13.98 -5.40 -5.49
C TYR A 102 14.33 -6.46 -4.44
N GLU A 103 15.11 -7.49 -4.80
CA GLU A 103 15.45 -8.61 -3.91
C GLU A 103 16.23 -8.12 -2.69
N GLU A 104 17.25 -7.29 -2.88
CA GLU A 104 18.03 -6.72 -1.78
C GLU A 104 17.15 -5.90 -0.82
N ARG A 105 16.18 -5.17 -1.35
CA ARG A 105 15.20 -4.46 -0.53
C ARG A 105 14.32 -5.43 0.25
N GLU A 106 13.83 -6.49 -0.40
CA GLU A 106 12.99 -7.50 0.26
C GLU A 106 13.72 -8.17 1.43
N GLU A 107 14.97 -8.55 1.25
CA GLU A 107 15.81 -9.10 2.33
C GLU A 107 15.95 -8.12 3.49
N ARG A 108 16.27 -6.87 3.19
CA ARG A 108 16.42 -5.83 4.21
C ARG A 108 15.11 -5.60 4.98
N VAL A 109 13.98 -5.54 4.28
CA VAL A 109 12.66 -5.34 4.91
C VAL A 109 12.29 -6.57 5.75
N ALA A 110 12.47 -7.77 5.25
CA ALA A 110 12.20 -9.00 5.99
C ALA A 110 13.02 -9.09 7.27
N PHE A 111 14.31 -8.79 7.19
CA PHE A 111 15.20 -8.74 8.36
C PHE A 111 14.75 -7.70 9.40
N HIS A 112 14.41 -6.49 8.98
CA HIS A 112 13.91 -5.46 9.89
C HIS A 112 12.60 -5.85 10.57
N LEU A 113 11.71 -6.53 9.85
CA LEU A 113 10.46 -7.03 10.42
C LEU A 113 10.71 -8.12 11.48
N LEU A 114 11.70 -8.99 11.28
CA LEU A 114 12.12 -9.96 12.29
C LEU A 114 12.68 -9.27 13.52
N LYS A 115 13.61 -8.32 13.37
CA LYS A 115 14.17 -7.54 14.49
C LYS A 115 13.12 -6.77 15.29
N ALA A 116 12.11 -6.25 14.61
CA ALA A 116 11.02 -5.52 15.26
C ALA A 116 10.10 -6.44 16.07
N LYS A 117 9.93 -7.71 15.64
CA LYS A 117 8.98 -8.64 16.26
C LYS A 117 9.61 -9.60 17.27
N TYR A 118 10.82 -10.08 17.00
CA TYR A 118 11.47 -11.12 17.77
C TYR A 118 12.72 -10.56 18.48
N LYS A 119 12.83 -10.86 19.77
CA LYS A 119 14.02 -10.51 20.56
C LYS A 119 15.10 -11.62 20.52
N ASN A 120 14.68 -12.86 20.30
CA ASN A 120 15.56 -14.01 20.23
C ASN A 120 15.13 -14.93 19.07
N PRO A 121 16.07 -15.61 18.37
CA PRO A 121 15.78 -16.49 17.24
C PRO A 121 15.34 -17.90 17.71
N THR A 122 14.41 -17.99 18.66
CA THR A 122 14.06 -19.26 19.34
C THR A 122 13.16 -20.18 18.51
N ASP A 123 12.44 -19.69 17.51
CA ASP A 123 11.53 -20.51 16.72
C ASP A 123 11.57 -20.11 15.23
N ILE A 124 12.49 -20.76 14.51
CA ILE A 124 12.70 -20.56 13.08
C ILE A 124 11.39 -20.72 12.29
N ARG A 125 10.60 -21.75 12.61
CA ARG A 125 9.35 -22.05 11.91
C ARG A 125 8.35 -20.89 12.05
N LYS A 126 8.22 -20.32 13.24
CA LYS A 126 7.35 -19.15 13.46
C LYS A 126 7.82 -17.91 12.70
N MET A 127 9.14 -17.68 12.65
CA MET A 127 9.71 -16.58 11.88
C MET A 127 9.44 -16.74 10.39
N GLN A 128 9.65 -17.96 9.85
CA GLN A 128 9.34 -18.27 8.44
C GLN A 128 7.85 -18.10 8.14
N GLN A 129 6.95 -18.62 8.96
CA GLN A 129 5.51 -18.46 8.81
C GLN A 129 5.09 -16.98 8.85
N PHE A 130 5.69 -16.20 9.74
CA PHE A 130 5.42 -14.77 9.83
C PHE A 130 5.80 -14.03 8.54
N LEU A 131 6.99 -14.27 8.00
CA LEU A 131 7.43 -13.64 6.75
C LEU A 131 6.63 -14.15 5.54
N TYR A 132 6.30 -15.44 5.51
CA TYR A 132 5.42 -16.00 4.48
C TYR A 132 4.04 -15.32 4.47
N ALA A 133 3.43 -15.14 5.64
CA ALA A 133 2.16 -14.42 5.78
C ALA A 133 2.27 -12.94 5.36
N LYS A 134 3.47 -12.35 5.41
CA LYS A 134 3.77 -11.01 4.90
C LYS A 134 4.01 -10.99 3.38
N GLY A 135 4.03 -12.15 2.73
CA GLY A 135 4.13 -12.29 1.28
C GLY A 135 5.54 -12.24 0.73
N PHE A 136 6.55 -12.51 1.54
CA PHE A 136 7.92 -12.71 1.05
C PHE A 136 8.10 -14.06 0.36
N GLU A 137 8.99 -14.11 -0.61
CA GLU A 137 9.38 -15.35 -1.30
C GLU A 137 10.27 -16.22 -0.40
N TYR A 138 10.28 -17.52 -0.66
CA TYR A 138 10.99 -18.49 0.19
C TYR A 138 12.50 -18.22 0.29
N SER A 139 13.14 -17.82 -0.81
CA SER A 139 14.56 -17.46 -0.84
C SER A 139 14.86 -16.28 0.11
N ILE A 140 14.02 -15.24 0.06
CA ILE A 140 14.10 -14.07 0.92
C ILE A 140 13.88 -14.44 2.39
N ILE A 141 12.90 -15.30 2.66
CA ILE A 141 12.59 -15.77 4.01
C ILE A 141 13.79 -16.50 4.62
N THR A 142 14.40 -17.41 3.86
CA THR A 142 15.56 -18.19 4.32
C THR A 142 16.74 -17.27 4.62
N SER A 143 17.11 -16.42 3.66
CA SER A 143 18.21 -15.45 3.81
C SER A 143 17.99 -14.52 5.01
N ALA A 144 16.79 -13.96 5.18
CA ALA A 144 16.49 -13.05 6.28
C ALA A 144 16.53 -13.74 7.66
N VAL A 145 16.08 -14.99 7.76
CA VAL A 145 16.10 -15.75 9.02
C VAL A 145 17.54 -16.12 9.39
N GLU A 146 18.34 -16.60 8.44
CA GLU A 146 19.77 -16.91 8.66
C GLU A 146 20.54 -15.65 9.11
N LYS A 147 20.34 -14.54 8.44
CA LYS A 147 20.95 -13.26 8.80
C LYS A 147 20.55 -12.80 10.20
N PHE A 148 19.28 -12.98 10.58
CA PHE A 148 18.80 -12.64 11.91
C PHE A 148 19.43 -13.51 13.00
N GLN A 149 19.62 -14.80 12.74
CA GLN A 149 20.30 -15.72 13.67
C GLN A 149 21.76 -15.32 13.89
N LEU A 150 22.50 -15.05 12.81
CA LEU A 150 23.90 -14.61 12.87
C LEU A 150 24.07 -13.26 13.60
N ASP A 151 23.18 -12.31 13.37
CA ASP A 151 23.19 -11.01 14.03
C ASP A 151 23.01 -11.16 15.56
N MET A 152 22.12 -12.04 15.98
CA MET A 152 21.87 -12.32 17.39
C MET A 152 23.01 -13.09 18.07
N GLU A 153 23.71 -13.99 17.36
CA GLU A 153 24.89 -14.69 17.87
C GLU A 153 26.02 -13.71 18.12
N ASN A 154 26.26 -12.79 17.20
CA ASN A 154 27.30 -11.74 17.35
C ASN A 154 26.99 -10.78 18.50
N ASP A 155 25.77 -10.35 18.68
CA ASP A 155 25.34 -9.49 19.80
C ASP A 155 25.54 -10.19 21.17
N ASN A 156 25.50 -11.53 21.24
CA ASN A 156 25.74 -12.29 22.47
C ASN A 156 27.23 -12.51 22.78
N ILE A 157 28.11 -12.41 21.78
CA ILE A 157 29.57 -12.56 21.96
C ILE A 157 30.20 -11.26 22.47
N GLU A 158 29.62 -10.12 22.11
CA GLU A 158 30.12 -8.80 22.50
C GLU A 158 29.68 -8.33 23.92
N ARG A 159 28.85 -9.10 24.57
CA ARG A 159 28.39 -8.87 25.96
C ARG A 159 29.15 -9.72 26.98
#